data_214cd83b789ef85fa1e514ab7b343af8
#
_entry.id   214cd83b789ef85fa1e514ab7b343af8
#
_cell.length_a   1.000
_cell.length_b   1.000
_cell.length_c   1.000
_cell.angle_alpha   90.00
_cell.angle_beta   90.00
_cell.angle_gamma   90.00
#
_symmetry.space_group_name_H-M   'P 1'
#
loop_
_entity.id
_entity.type
_entity.pdbx_description
1 polymer ?
#
loop_
_entity_poly.entity_id
_entity_poly.type
_entity_poly.pdbx_seq_one_letter_code
_entity_poly.pdbx_strand_id
1 'polypeptide(L)'
;MRDLTRLLAEASPRLHPRAVAVVGLDGFAMPPALPVEAVLATVREAEGLTLYVDLAAAQAAGLPVAFRAAWITMTVNSALDAVGFTAAFAAALARAGIACNVVAGARHDHLFVPFDEAEAAMAALRRL
;
A
#
# COMPACT_ATOMS: atom_id res chain seq x y z
N MET A 1 15.61 -11.34 1.48
CA MET A 1 15.24 -12.75 1.32
C MET A 1 14.62 -12.97 -0.05
N ARG A 2 15.04 -14.01 -0.76
CA ARG A 2 14.53 -14.32 -2.12
C ARG A 2 13.77 -15.64 -2.20
N ASP A 3 13.99 -16.55 -1.24
CA ASP A 3 13.38 -17.88 -1.25
C ASP A 3 11.85 -17.76 -1.05
N LEU A 4 11.07 -18.08 -2.09
CA LEU A 4 9.61 -17.94 -2.06
C LEU A 4 8.98 -18.80 -0.97
N THR A 5 9.45 -20.02 -0.77
CA THR A 5 8.92 -20.91 0.27
C THR A 5 9.10 -20.30 1.66
N ARG A 6 10.27 -19.73 1.94
CA ARG A 6 10.52 -19.04 3.21
C ARG A 6 9.72 -17.75 3.32
N LEU A 7 9.63 -16.97 2.23
CA LEU A 7 8.83 -15.73 2.23
C LEU A 7 7.38 -16.02 2.60
N LEU A 8 6.79 -17.04 1.99
CA LEU A 8 5.41 -17.42 2.28
C LEU A 8 5.24 -17.97 3.70
N ALA A 9 6.21 -18.74 4.20
CA ALA A 9 6.15 -19.30 5.54
C ALA A 9 6.32 -18.24 6.63
N GLU A 10 7.13 -17.21 6.37
CA GLU A 10 7.44 -16.16 7.33
C GLU A 10 6.61 -14.89 7.11
N ALA A 11 5.81 -14.83 6.04
CA ALA A 11 4.99 -13.69 5.74
C ALA A 11 3.98 -13.43 6.86
N SER A 12 3.96 -12.20 7.34
CA SER A 12 3.04 -11.77 8.38
C SER A 12 2.48 -10.41 7.98
N PRO A 13 1.17 -10.31 7.72
CA PRO A 13 0.58 -9.02 7.42
C PRO A 13 0.39 -8.20 8.69
N ARG A 14 0.70 -6.92 8.62
CA ARG A 14 0.45 -5.96 9.68
C ARG A 14 -0.46 -4.86 9.16
N LEU A 15 -1.64 -4.75 9.75
CA LEU A 15 -2.56 -3.67 9.43
C LEU A 15 -2.19 -2.42 10.24
N HIS A 16 -1.96 -1.31 9.54
CA HIS A 16 -1.74 -0.02 10.17
C HIS A 16 -3.09 0.58 10.61
N PRO A 17 -3.15 1.30 11.74
CA PRO A 17 -4.41 1.82 12.26
C PRO A 17 -4.97 2.99 11.46
N ARG A 18 -4.14 3.71 10.70
CA ARG A 18 -4.55 4.90 9.97
C ARG A 18 -4.95 4.57 8.54
N ALA A 19 -6.04 5.17 8.09
CA ALA A 19 -6.44 5.12 6.69
C ALA A 19 -5.49 5.96 5.84
N VAL A 20 -5.29 5.52 4.61
CA VAL A 20 -4.43 6.18 3.62
C VAL A 20 -5.29 6.66 2.45
N ALA A 21 -5.00 7.85 1.95
CA ALA A 21 -5.58 8.38 0.73
C ALA A 21 -4.61 8.24 -0.43
N VAL A 22 -5.11 7.81 -1.57
CA VAL A 22 -4.39 7.95 -2.84
C VAL A 22 -4.90 9.22 -3.51
N VAL A 23 -4.00 10.15 -3.76
CA VAL A 23 -4.32 11.49 -4.27
C VAL A 23 -3.61 11.70 -5.60
N GLY A 24 -4.35 12.04 -6.64
CA GLY A 24 -3.79 12.46 -7.91
C GLY A 24 -3.74 13.97 -8.02
N LEU A 25 -2.57 14.54 -8.25
CA LEU A 25 -2.38 15.99 -8.41
C LEU A 25 -2.19 16.32 -9.88
N ASP A 26 -2.72 17.46 -10.29
CA ASP A 26 -2.36 18.07 -11.56
C ASP A 26 -1.05 18.85 -11.34
N GLY A 27 0.02 18.40 -12.01
CA GLY A 27 1.34 18.99 -11.84
C GLY A 27 2.17 18.35 -10.73
N PHE A 28 3.32 18.94 -10.42
CA PHE A 28 4.40 18.27 -9.69
C PHE A 28 4.80 18.97 -8.39
N ALA A 29 4.06 19.99 -8.00
CA ALA A 29 4.32 20.70 -6.75
C ALA A 29 3.68 19.96 -5.58
N MET A 30 4.48 19.71 -4.53
CA MET A 30 3.94 19.16 -3.28
C MET A 30 3.07 20.21 -2.60
N PRO A 31 1.86 19.82 -2.14
CA PRO A 31 1.01 20.75 -1.39
C PRO A 31 1.72 21.22 -0.11
N PRO A 32 1.86 22.55 0.10
CA PRO A 32 2.60 23.06 1.26
C PRO A 32 1.92 22.76 2.61
N ALA A 33 0.62 22.50 2.59
CA ALA A 33 -0.14 22.15 3.80
C ALA A 33 0.08 20.74 4.29
N LEU A 34 0.74 19.86 3.49
CA LEU A 34 1.02 18.48 3.90
C LEU A 34 2.28 18.41 4.75
N PRO A 35 2.21 17.87 5.98
CA PRO A 35 3.42 17.50 6.71
C PRO A 35 4.18 16.40 5.95
N VAL A 36 5.50 16.47 5.91
CA VAL A 36 6.31 15.49 5.19
C VAL A 36 6.11 14.07 5.73
N GLU A 37 5.93 13.93 7.04
CA GLU A 37 5.70 12.65 7.71
C GLU A 37 4.35 12.03 7.40
N ALA A 38 3.41 12.78 6.82
CA ALA A 38 2.12 12.25 6.40
C ALA A 38 2.18 11.56 5.04
N VAL A 39 3.24 11.79 4.26
CA VAL A 39 3.40 11.26 2.91
C VAL A 39 4.14 9.92 2.98
N LEU A 40 3.48 8.85 2.53
CA LEU A 40 4.05 7.50 2.53
C LEU A 40 4.87 7.23 1.28
N ALA A 41 4.36 7.66 0.13
CA ALA A 41 5.00 7.42 -1.16
C ALA A 41 4.54 8.46 -2.17
N THR A 42 5.35 8.68 -3.18
CA THR A 42 5.02 9.52 -4.32
C THR A 42 5.38 8.79 -5.61
N VAL A 43 4.54 8.98 -6.63
CA VAL A 43 4.83 8.47 -7.98
C VAL A 43 4.71 9.64 -8.96
N ARG A 44 5.78 9.84 -9.72
CA ARG A 44 5.79 10.86 -10.77
C ARG A 44 5.18 10.26 -12.02
N GLU A 45 4.02 10.74 -12.41
CA GLU A 45 3.34 10.32 -13.63
C GLU A 45 3.37 11.45 -14.67
N ALA A 46 3.00 11.15 -15.91
CA ALA A 46 2.99 12.16 -16.97
C ALA A 46 2.08 13.35 -16.64
N GLU A 47 0.96 13.08 -15.97
CA GLU A 47 -0.07 14.08 -15.65
C GLU A 47 0.23 14.87 -14.38
N GLY A 48 1.05 14.33 -13.48
CA GLY A 48 1.35 14.94 -12.18
C GLY A 48 1.76 13.92 -11.15
N LEU A 49 1.88 14.36 -9.91
CA LEU A 49 2.24 13.48 -8.81
C LEU A 49 1.03 12.70 -8.30
N THR A 50 1.22 11.41 -8.07
CA THR A 50 0.34 10.62 -7.22
C THR A 50 0.96 10.53 -5.84
N LEU A 51 0.15 10.77 -4.81
CA LEU A 51 0.58 10.68 -3.41
C LEU A 51 -0.16 9.55 -2.71
N TYR A 52 0.57 8.79 -1.90
CA TYR A 52 0.00 7.93 -0.86
C TYR A 52 0.22 8.67 0.45
N VAL A 53 -0.84 9.11 1.09
CA VAL A 53 -0.76 10.07 2.19
C VAL A 53 -1.79 9.72 3.26
N ASP A 54 -1.49 10.01 4.52
CA ASP A 54 -2.45 9.88 5.61
C ASP A 54 -3.78 10.56 5.23
N LEU A 55 -4.90 9.81 5.35
CA LEU A 55 -6.20 10.31 4.91
C LEU A 55 -6.61 11.60 5.64
N ALA A 56 -6.39 11.65 6.95
CA ALA A 56 -6.75 12.85 7.72
C ALA A 56 -5.96 14.06 7.26
N ALA A 57 -4.67 13.89 6.96
CA ALA A 57 -3.84 14.97 6.44
C ALA A 57 -4.29 15.44 5.05
N ALA A 58 -4.66 14.50 4.17
CA ALA A 58 -5.18 14.81 2.84
C ALA A 58 -6.48 15.63 2.95
N GLN A 59 -7.39 15.21 3.83
CA GLN A 59 -8.66 15.92 4.05
C GLN A 59 -8.44 17.30 4.63
N ALA A 60 -7.55 17.44 5.61
CA ALA A 60 -7.22 18.74 6.20
C ALA A 60 -6.60 19.70 5.18
N ALA A 61 -5.84 19.17 4.22
CA ALA A 61 -5.24 19.98 3.15
C ALA A 61 -6.20 20.21 1.96
N GLY A 62 -7.42 19.67 2.00
CA GLY A 62 -8.41 19.85 0.95
C GLY A 62 -8.06 19.13 -0.36
N LEU A 63 -7.30 18.06 -0.31
CA LEU A 63 -6.85 17.35 -1.51
C LEU A 63 -7.91 16.38 -2.05
N PRO A 64 -7.96 16.17 -3.37
CA PRO A 64 -8.90 15.23 -3.96
C PRO A 64 -8.47 13.79 -3.67
N VAL A 65 -9.33 13.03 -3.00
CA VAL A 65 -9.06 11.63 -2.65
C VAL A 65 -9.64 10.74 -3.72
N ALA A 66 -8.77 10.08 -4.50
CA ALA A 66 -9.19 9.15 -5.53
C ALA A 66 -9.55 7.78 -4.96
N PHE A 67 -8.91 7.40 -3.86
CA PHE A 67 -9.12 6.08 -3.26
C PHE A 67 -8.78 6.13 -1.77
N ARG A 68 -9.68 5.57 -0.93
CA ARG A 68 -9.45 5.41 0.51
C ARG A 68 -8.98 4.00 0.77
N ALA A 69 -7.81 3.87 1.36
CA ALA A 69 -7.16 2.58 1.52
C ALA A 69 -6.89 2.24 2.98
N ALA A 70 -6.94 0.95 3.29
CA ALA A 70 -6.26 0.38 4.42
C ALA A 70 -4.83 0.06 4.01
N TRP A 71 -3.88 0.31 4.89
CA TRP A 71 -2.46 0.08 4.65
C TRP A 71 -2.01 -1.17 5.40
N ILE A 72 -1.52 -2.14 4.65
CA ILE A 72 -1.01 -3.41 5.18
C ILE A 72 0.44 -3.55 4.76
N THR A 73 1.31 -3.86 5.70
CA THR A 73 2.72 -4.16 5.42
C THR A 73 2.96 -5.64 5.61
N MET A 74 3.60 -6.27 4.61
CA MET A 74 4.13 -7.62 4.76
C MET A 74 5.47 -7.50 5.47
N THR A 75 5.56 -8.03 6.70
CA THR A 75 6.68 -7.72 7.60
C THR A 75 7.95 -8.48 7.29
N VAL A 76 7.89 -9.53 6.46
CA VAL A 76 9.10 -10.21 6.00
C VAL A 76 9.91 -9.28 5.08
N ASN A 77 11.23 -9.28 5.26
CA ASN A 77 12.11 -8.46 4.43
C ASN A 77 12.40 -9.21 3.13
N SER A 78 11.62 -8.91 2.07
CA SER A 78 11.80 -9.50 0.76
C SER A 78 12.75 -8.68 -0.11
N ALA A 79 13.66 -9.37 -0.82
CA ALA A 79 14.52 -8.69 -1.78
C ALA A 79 13.68 -8.18 -2.97
N LEU A 80 14.08 -7.04 -3.55
CA LEU A 80 13.34 -6.44 -4.67
C LEU A 80 13.39 -7.32 -5.93
N ASP A 81 14.36 -8.20 -6.04
CA ASP A 81 14.49 -9.16 -7.15
C ASP A 81 13.95 -10.55 -6.79
N ALA A 82 13.26 -10.71 -5.66
CA ALA A 82 12.57 -11.96 -5.33
C ALA A 82 11.42 -12.20 -6.30
N VAL A 83 11.27 -13.44 -6.74
CA VAL A 83 10.26 -13.81 -7.74
C VAL A 83 9.11 -14.53 -7.07
N GLY A 84 7.89 -14.05 -7.33
CA GLY A 84 6.66 -14.75 -6.98
C GLY A 84 5.97 -14.31 -5.70
N PHE A 85 6.62 -13.55 -4.82
CA PHE A 85 5.99 -13.13 -3.56
C PHE A 85 4.81 -12.19 -3.78
N THR A 86 5.02 -11.13 -4.58
CA THR A 86 3.94 -10.21 -4.95
C THR A 86 2.80 -10.94 -5.65
N ALA A 87 3.12 -11.83 -6.58
CA ALA A 87 2.12 -12.62 -7.29
C ALA A 87 1.29 -13.48 -6.32
N ALA A 88 1.94 -14.06 -5.31
CA ALA A 88 1.27 -14.93 -4.35
C ALA A 88 0.26 -14.17 -3.48
N PHE A 89 0.66 -13.06 -2.87
CA PHE A 89 -0.28 -12.31 -2.02
C PHE A 89 -1.34 -11.57 -2.84
N ALA A 90 -0.99 -11.07 -4.04
CA ALA A 90 -1.98 -10.45 -4.92
C ALA A 90 -3.02 -11.46 -5.40
N ALA A 91 -2.61 -12.68 -5.73
CA ALA A 91 -3.54 -13.75 -6.10
C ALA A 91 -4.46 -14.13 -4.94
N ALA A 92 -3.96 -14.18 -3.71
CA ALA A 92 -4.78 -14.46 -2.53
C ALA A 92 -5.89 -13.41 -2.36
N LEU A 93 -5.55 -12.13 -2.52
CA LEU A 93 -6.54 -11.05 -2.46
C LEU A 93 -7.50 -11.08 -3.63
N ALA A 94 -7.02 -11.37 -4.84
CA ALA A 94 -7.87 -11.50 -6.02
C ALA A 94 -8.91 -12.62 -5.87
N ARG A 95 -8.51 -13.76 -5.30
CA ARG A 95 -9.44 -14.87 -5.01
C ARG A 95 -10.52 -14.46 -4.01
N ALA A 96 -10.20 -13.55 -3.11
CA ALA A 96 -11.16 -13.00 -2.15
C ALA A 96 -11.99 -11.83 -2.74
N GLY A 97 -11.74 -11.45 -3.98
CA GLY A 97 -12.43 -10.34 -4.64
C GLY A 97 -12.00 -8.96 -4.15
N ILE A 98 -10.77 -8.84 -3.63
CA ILE A 98 -10.27 -7.60 -3.02
C ILE A 98 -9.23 -6.96 -3.94
N ALA A 99 -9.45 -5.69 -4.29
CA ALA A 99 -8.49 -4.90 -5.04
C ALA A 99 -7.23 -4.68 -4.21
N CYS A 100 -6.05 -4.81 -4.85
CA CYS A 100 -4.77 -4.66 -4.18
C CYS A 100 -3.86 -3.78 -5.01
N ASN A 101 -3.39 -2.69 -4.41
CA ASN A 101 -2.38 -1.83 -4.99
C ASN A 101 -1.10 -1.97 -4.15
N VAL A 102 0.03 -2.14 -4.81
CA VAL A 102 1.28 -2.48 -4.11
C VAL A 102 2.32 -1.39 -4.33
N VAL A 103 2.96 -1.00 -3.25
CA VAL A 103 4.18 -0.19 -3.31
C VAL A 103 5.29 -1.01 -2.65
N ALA A 104 6.27 -1.42 -3.45
CA ALA A 104 7.41 -2.17 -2.95
C ALA A 104 8.44 -1.22 -2.36
N GLY A 105 8.62 -1.27 -1.06
CA GLY A 105 9.69 -0.56 -0.39
C GLY A 105 11.00 -1.35 -0.48
N ALA A 106 12.10 -0.73 -0.10
CA ALA A 106 13.40 -1.39 -0.09
C ALA A 106 13.45 -2.58 0.88
N ARG A 107 12.60 -2.57 1.91
CA ARG A 107 12.61 -3.59 2.96
C ARG A 107 11.33 -4.41 3.03
N HIS A 108 10.20 -3.82 2.71
CA HIS A 108 8.89 -4.46 2.87
C HIS A 108 7.97 -4.11 1.72
N ASP A 109 7.04 -5.00 1.41
CA ASP A 109 5.95 -4.73 0.51
C ASP A 109 4.79 -4.09 1.29
N HIS A 110 4.25 -3.03 0.73
CA HIS A 110 3.11 -2.29 1.28
C HIS A 110 1.91 -2.47 0.36
N LEU A 111 0.80 -2.91 0.93
CA LEU A 111 -0.43 -3.17 0.20
C LEU A 111 -1.48 -2.16 0.61
N PHE A 112 -2.23 -1.68 -0.39
CA PHE A 112 -3.32 -0.74 -0.20
C PHE A 112 -4.58 -1.34 -0.77
N VAL A 113 -5.50 -1.69 0.13
CA VAL A 113 -6.77 -2.33 -0.19
C VAL A 113 -7.91 -1.37 0.15
N PRO A 114 -9.14 -1.57 -0.39
CA PRO A 114 -10.26 -0.72 0.01
C PRO A 114 -10.39 -0.68 1.53
N PHE A 115 -10.58 0.51 2.08
CA PHE A 115 -10.59 0.70 3.53
C PHE A 115 -11.58 -0.22 4.25
N ASP A 116 -12.78 -0.38 3.67
CA ASP A 116 -13.84 -1.19 4.28
C ASP A 116 -13.57 -2.71 4.20
N GLU A 117 -12.56 -3.12 3.44
CA GLU A 117 -12.22 -4.53 3.26
C GLU A 117 -10.95 -4.95 4.01
N ALA A 118 -10.49 -4.12 4.93
CA ALA A 118 -9.23 -4.36 5.66
C ALA A 118 -9.20 -5.71 6.37
N GLU A 119 -10.26 -6.06 7.11
CA GLU A 119 -10.30 -7.31 7.86
C GLU A 119 -10.37 -8.54 6.96
N ALA A 120 -11.14 -8.46 5.88
CA ALA A 120 -11.20 -9.54 4.87
C ALA A 120 -9.85 -9.72 4.19
N ALA A 121 -9.14 -8.63 3.90
CA ALA A 121 -7.79 -8.68 3.33
C ALA A 121 -6.81 -9.33 4.30
N MET A 122 -6.84 -8.96 5.58
CA MET A 122 -5.99 -9.56 6.60
C MET A 122 -6.24 -11.06 6.72
N ALA A 123 -7.50 -11.49 6.71
CA ALA A 123 -7.84 -12.91 6.76
C ALA A 123 -7.29 -13.68 5.55
N ALA A 124 -7.40 -13.11 4.35
CA ALA A 124 -6.86 -13.73 3.13
C ALA A 124 -5.33 -13.85 3.19
N LEU A 125 -4.64 -12.80 3.66
CA LEU A 125 -3.18 -12.79 3.74
C LEU A 125 -2.64 -13.74 4.81
N ARG A 126 -3.36 -13.93 5.91
CA ARG A 126 -2.95 -14.88 6.97
C ARG A 126 -3.01 -16.33 6.53
N ARG A 127 -3.67 -16.64 5.43
CA ARG A 127 -3.77 -17.98 4.88
C ARG A 127 -2.69 -18.31 3.84
N LEU A 128 -1.73 -17.42 3.62
CA LEU A 128 -0.63 -17.66 2.69
C LEU A 128 0.26 -18.83 3.13
#